data_a2a63e7952f757e519fe0df5f4b95af8
#
_entry.id   a2a63e7952f757e519fe0df5f4b95af8
#
_cell.length_a   1.000
_cell.length_b   1.000
_cell.length_c   1.000
_cell.angle_alpha   90.00
_cell.angle_beta   90.00
_cell.angle_gamma   90.00
#
_symmetry.space_group_name_H-M   'P 1'
#
loop_
_entity.id
_entity.type
_entity.pdbx_description
1 polymer ?
#
loop_
_entity_poly.entity_id
_entity_poly.type
_entity_poly.pdbx_seq_one_letter_code
_entity_poly.pdbx_strand_id
1 'polypeptide(L)'
;TVGLQGMPAYSEYAAAKAGLMAFVKSIAMELGEKGIRINCVTPGIVQRGTIDERQMEQIKKTNWVNDYGKPEDISNMVAFLNSDEAMFITGQNFVVDGGRSLGLKNN
;
A
#
# COMPACT_ATOMS: atom_id res chain seq x y z
N THR A 1 6.15 -2.54 11.81
CA THR A 1 5.09 -2.05 12.68
C THR A 1 4.91 -2.93 13.89
N VAL A 2 4.57 -2.32 15.01
CA VAL A 2 4.39 -3.04 16.27
C VAL A 2 3.30 -4.10 16.14
N GLY A 3 2.23 -3.80 15.44
CA GLY A 3 1.12 -4.73 15.28
C GLY A 3 1.46 -6.02 14.57
N LEU A 4 2.61 -6.08 13.92
CA LEU A 4 3.01 -7.27 13.18
C LEU A 4 3.99 -8.16 13.94
N GLN A 5 4.34 -7.78 15.17
CA GLN A 5 5.35 -8.50 15.92
C GLN A 5 4.81 -9.70 16.68
N GLY A 6 3.53 -9.70 17.02
CA GLY A 6 2.90 -10.81 17.73
C GLY A 6 1.83 -11.45 16.88
N MET A 7 1.67 -12.77 17.01
CA MET A 7 0.69 -13.50 16.21
C MET A 7 -0.74 -12.99 16.37
N PRO A 8 -1.23 -12.69 17.59
CA PRO A 8 -2.59 -12.18 17.74
C PRO A 8 -2.77 -10.84 17.06
N ALA A 9 -1.82 -9.94 17.23
CA ALA A 9 -1.90 -8.61 16.62
C ALA A 9 -1.80 -8.71 15.09
N TYR A 10 -0.97 -9.61 14.59
CA TYR A 10 -0.86 -9.85 13.16
C TYR A 10 -2.16 -10.39 12.59
N SER A 11 -2.80 -11.32 13.30
CA SER A 11 -4.07 -11.91 12.85
C SER A 11 -5.17 -10.85 12.77
N GLU A 12 -5.24 -9.97 13.76
CA GLU A 12 -6.21 -8.87 13.75
C GLU A 12 -5.95 -7.92 12.59
N TYR A 13 -4.70 -7.59 12.34
CA TYR A 13 -4.32 -6.73 11.23
C TYR A 13 -4.71 -7.36 9.89
N ALA A 14 -4.40 -8.64 9.72
CA ALA A 14 -4.71 -9.35 8.47
C ALA A 14 -6.22 -9.44 8.26
N ALA A 15 -6.98 -9.68 9.32
CA ALA A 15 -8.44 -9.74 9.25
C ALA A 15 -9.01 -8.38 8.87
N ALA A 16 -8.49 -7.31 9.47
CA ALA A 16 -8.95 -5.95 9.16
C ALA A 16 -8.66 -5.60 7.70
N LYS A 17 -7.48 -5.97 7.19
CA LYS A 17 -7.13 -5.74 5.79
C LYS A 17 -8.04 -6.52 4.85
N ALA A 18 -8.28 -7.78 5.15
CA ALA A 18 -9.16 -8.61 4.32
C ALA A 18 -10.57 -8.05 4.30
N GLY A 19 -11.07 -7.59 5.46
CA GLY A 19 -12.38 -6.98 5.56
C GLY A 19 -12.47 -5.70 4.74
N LEU A 20 -11.44 -4.86 4.81
CA LEU A 20 -11.40 -3.63 4.03
C LEU A 20 -11.42 -3.92 2.53
N MET A 21 -10.64 -4.91 2.08
CA MET A 21 -10.60 -5.27 0.66
C MET A 21 -11.94 -5.81 0.18
N ALA A 22 -12.59 -6.63 0.98
CA ALA A 22 -13.92 -7.14 0.66
C ALA A 22 -14.94 -6.00 0.55
N PHE A 23 -14.86 -5.05 1.48
CA PHE A 23 -15.73 -3.88 1.48
C PHE A 23 -15.51 -3.04 0.22
N VAL A 24 -14.26 -2.77 -0.13
CA VAL A 24 -13.92 -1.99 -1.33
C VAL A 24 -14.50 -2.66 -2.58
N LYS A 25 -14.36 -3.97 -2.69
CA LYS A 25 -14.89 -4.71 -3.83
C LYS A 25 -16.41 -4.61 -3.92
N SER A 26 -17.10 -4.76 -2.80
CA SER A 26 -18.56 -4.67 -2.75
C SER A 26 -19.04 -3.27 -3.14
N ILE A 27 -18.40 -2.24 -2.60
CA ILE A 27 -18.77 -0.86 -2.90
C ILE A 27 -18.45 -0.53 -4.36
N ALA A 28 -17.34 -1.05 -4.87
CA ALA A 28 -16.99 -0.82 -6.28
C ALA A 28 -18.06 -1.37 -7.23
N MET A 29 -18.63 -2.52 -6.90
CA MET A 29 -19.70 -3.09 -7.72
C MET A 29 -20.96 -2.22 -7.67
N GLU A 30 -21.31 -1.71 -6.50
CA GLU A 30 -22.48 -0.84 -6.37
C GLU A 30 -22.28 0.50 -7.06
N LEU A 31 -21.13 1.11 -6.85
CA LEU A 31 -20.84 2.46 -7.36
C LEU A 31 -20.49 2.45 -8.85
N GLY A 32 -19.97 1.34 -9.36
CA GLY A 32 -19.60 1.23 -10.76
C GLY A 32 -20.77 1.48 -11.70
N GLU A 33 -21.94 1.01 -11.34
CA GLU A 33 -23.15 1.23 -12.12
C GLU A 33 -23.52 2.71 -12.18
N LYS A 34 -23.06 3.49 -11.22
CA LYS A 34 -23.31 4.94 -11.16
C LYS A 34 -22.16 5.75 -11.75
N GLY A 35 -21.19 5.08 -12.35
CA GLY A 35 -20.04 5.75 -12.93
C GLY A 35 -19.00 6.20 -11.91
N ILE A 36 -19.00 5.63 -10.73
CA ILE A 36 -18.07 5.99 -9.67
C ILE A 36 -17.10 4.84 -9.45
N ARG A 37 -15.81 5.14 -9.43
CA ARG A 37 -14.76 4.16 -9.19
C ARG A 37 -14.23 4.30 -7.76
N ILE A 38 -13.85 3.20 -7.17
CA ILE A 38 -13.21 3.19 -5.86
C ILE A 38 -12.06 2.18 -5.87
N ASN A 39 -10.90 2.63 -5.47
CA ASN A 39 -9.71 1.82 -5.37
C ASN A 39 -9.02 2.10 -4.05
N CYS A 40 -8.08 1.25 -3.70
CA CYS A 40 -7.33 1.37 -2.46
C CYS A 40 -5.84 1.43 -2.79
N VAL A 41 -5.11 2.25 -2.05
CA VAL A 41 -3.64 2.29 -2.15
C VAL A 41 -3.08 1.88 -0.80
N THR A 42 -2.23 0.87 -0.80
CA THR A 42 -1.59 0.37 0.41
C THR A 42 -0.12 0.74 0.38
N PRO A 43 0.34 1.66 1.22
CA PRO A 43 1.74 2.04 1.24
C PRO A 43 2.58 1.06 2.05
N GLY A 44 3.86 0.98 1.73
CA GLY A 44 4.83 0.32 2.56
C GLY A 44 5.45 1.30 3.55
N ILE A 45 6.75 1.12 3.81
CA ILE A 45 7.48 2.05 4.66
C ILE A 45 7.79 3.29 3.83
N VAL A 46 7.24 4.41 4.26
CA VAL A 46 7.42 5.70 3.61
C VAL A 46 8.13 6.62 4.58
N GLN A 47 9.18 7.26 4.12
CA GLN A 47 9.93 8.19 4.93
C GLN A 47 9.09 9.43 5.23
N ARG A 48 9.10 9.84 6.49
CA ARG A 48 8.47 11.08 6.94
C ARG A 48 9.52 11.92 7.64
N GLY A 49 9.68 13.15 7.20
CA GLY A 49 10.66 14.05 7.77
C GLY A 49 12.08 13.68 7.37
N THR A 50 13.04 14.15 8.17
CA THR A 50 14.46 13.94 7.90
C THR A 50 14.96 12.69 8.60
N ILE A 51 15.67 11.85 7.88
CA ILE A 51 16.34 10.67 8.43
C ILE A 51 17.81 10.72 8.03
N ASP A 52 18.65 10.07 8.84
CA ASP A 52 20.08 10.04 8.54
C ASP A 52 20.40 8.90 7.54
N GLU A 53 21.65 8.89 7.08
CA GLU A 53 22.08 7.90 6.09
C GLU A 53 21.99 6.47 6.60
N ARG A 54 22.22 6.26 7.89
CA ARG A 54 22.16 4.94 8.49
C ARG A 54 20.73 4.40 8.47
N GLN A 55 19.76 5.24 8.83
CA GLN A 55 18.36 4.88 8.79
C GLN A 55 17.92 4.60 7.34
N MET A 56 18.38 5.41 6.40
CA MET A 56 18.11 5.22 4.99
C MET A 56 18.61 3.87 4.48
N GLU A 57 19.84 3.51 4.84
CA GLU A 57 20.40 2.23 4.44
C GLU A 57 19.63 1.05 5.02
N GLN A 58 19.13 1.20 6.25
CA GLN A 58 18.31 0.17 6.88
C GLN A 58 17.00 0.00 6.12
N ILE A 59 16.35 1.10 5.75
CA ILE A 59 15.09 1.07 5.02
C ILE A 59 15.27 0.42 3.66
N LYS A 60 16.35 0.72 2.96
CA LYS A 60 16.63 0.13 1.64
C LYS A 60 16.72 -1.39 1.67
N LYS A 61 17.10 -1.95 2.82
CA LYS A 61 17.19 -3.39 2.97
C LYS A 61 15.83 -4.07 3.19
N THR A 62 14.77 -3.30 3.38
CA THR A 62 13.45 -3.85 3.66
C THR A 62 12.62 -4.15 2.42
N ASN A 63 13.12 -3.80 1.26
CA ASN A 63 12.35 -3.96 0.03
C ASN A 63 13.26 -4.41 -1.13
N TRP A 64 12.63 -4.80 -2.21
CA TRP A 64 13.34 -5.38 -3.35
C TRP A 64 13.80 -4.34 -4.37
N VAL A 65 13.30 -3.11 -4.25
CA VAL A 65 13.75 -2.01 -5.10
C VAL A 65 15.05 -1.40 -4.57
N ASN A 66 15.40 -1.70 -3.31
CA ASN A 66 16.60 -1.20 -2.64
C ASN A 66 16.58 0.32 -2.51
N ASP A 67 15.42 0.86 -2.17
CA ASP A 67 15.26 2.29 -2.01
C ASP A 67 14.35 2.58 -0.81
N TYR A 68 14.11 3.84 -0.58
CA TYR A 68 13.16 4.27 0.46
C TYR A 68 11.96 4.94 -0.21
N GLY A 69 10.78 4.68 0.35
CA GLY A 69 9.57 5.28 -0.17
C GLY A 69 9.44 6.73 0.29
N LYS A 70 8.91 7.56 -0.60
CA LYS A 70 8.64 8.97 -0.33
C LYS A 70 7.14 9.20 -0.40
N PRO A 71 6.63 10.24 0.27
CA PRO A 71 5.20 10.57 0.15
C PRO A 71 4.74 10.72 -1.30
N GLU A 72 5.61 11.25 -2.17
CA GLU A 72 5.30 11.41 -3.58
C GLU A 72 5.04 10.09 -4.29
N ASP A 73 5.66 9.02 -3.84
CA ASP A 73 5.44 7.70 -4.45
C ASP A 73 4.00 7.26 -4.25
N ILE A 74 3.41 7.61 -3.11
CA ILE A 74 2.02 7.29 -2.82
C ILE A 74 1.10 8.26 -3.54
N SER A 75 1.37 9.56 -3.47
CA SER A 75 0.51 10.57 -4.09
C SER A 75 0.49 10.45 -5.61
N ASN A 76 1.59 10.02 -6.22
CA ASN A 76 1.62 9.77 -7.66
C ASN A 76 0.67 8.64 -8.05
N MET A 77 0.59 7.59 -7.24
CA MET A 77 -0.35 6.50 -7.50
C MET A 77 -1.80 6.97 -7.35
N VAL A 78 -2.07 7.75 -6.32
CA VAL A 78 -3.41 8.30 -6.10
C VAL A 78 -3.79 9.22 -7.26
N ALA A 79 -2.88 10.07 -7.71
CA ALA A 79 -3.12 10.97 -8.84
C ALA A 79 -3.43 10.19 -10.11
N PHE A 80 -2.68 9.12 -10.38
CA PHE A 80 -2.96 8.28 -11.54
C PHE A 80 -4.36 7.67 -11.46
N LEU A 81 -4.71 7.13 -10.29
CA LEU A 81 -6.02 6.49 -10.13
C LEU A 81 -7.18 7.47 -10.27
N ASN A 82 -6.93 8.76 -10.02
CA ASN A 82 -7.94 9.80 -10.19
C ASN A 82 -7.97 10.41 -11.58
N SER A 83 -7.10 9.94 -12.48
CA SER A 83 -7.00 10.48 -13.82
C SER A 83 -7.90 9.73 -14.81
N ASP A 84 -8.11 10.34 -15.98
CA ASP A 84 -8.85 9.70 -17.05
C ASP A 84 -8.17 8.44 -17.56
N GLU A 85 -6.87 8.30 -17.36
CA GLU A 85 -6.12 7.14 -17.78
C GLU A 85 -6.45 5.89 -16.96
N ALA A 86 -7.08 6.07 -15.79
CA ALA A 86 -7.47 4.98 -14.92
C ALA A 86 -8.97 4.68 -14.94
N MET A 87 -9.68 5.09 -15.98
CA MET A 87 -11.14 5.00 -16.01
C MET A 87 -11.66 3.55 -16.00
N PHE A 88 -10.86 2.60 -16.40
CA PHE A 88 -11.27 1.20 -16.42
C PHE A 88 -10.76 0.41 -15.21
N ILE A 89 -10.34 1.12 -14.16
CA ILE A 89 -9.78 0.53 -12.94
C ILE A 89 -10.70 0.84 -11.77
N THR A 90 -11.26 -0.19 -11.14
CA THR A 90 -12.07 -0.03 -9.94
C THR A 90 -12.02 -1.31 -9.11
N GLY A 91 -12.20 -1.19 -7.81
CA GLY A 91 -12.27 -2.32 -6.89
C GLY A 91 -10.92 -2.98 -6.61
N GLN A 92 -9.82 -2.31 -6.90
CA GLN A 92 -8.50 -2.89 -6.78
C GLN A 92 -7.71 -2.29 -5.62
N ASN A 93 -6.74 -3.06 -5.14
CA ASN A 93 -5.78 -2.58 -4.17
C ASN A 93 -4.41 -2.52 -4.84
N PHE A 94 -3.78 -1.35 -4.76
CA PHE A 94 -2.47 -1.11 -5.34
C PHE A 94 -1.45 -0.95 -4.23
N VAL A 95 -0.54 -1.92 -4.15
CA VAL A 95 0.48 -1.93 -3.11
C VAL A 95 1.70 -1.16 -3.62
N VAL A 96 2.09 -0.12 -2.90
CA VAL A 96 3.23 0.73 -3.25
C VAL A 96 4.23 0.63 -2.11
N ASP A 97 5.06 -0.41 -2.15
CA ASP A 97 5.92 -0.77 -1.03
C ASP A 97 7.33 -1.23 -1.44
N GLY A 98 7.69 -1.01 -2.69
CA GLY A 98 8.98 -1.47 -3.19
C GLY A 98 9.12 -2.99 -3.24
N GLY A 99 8.01 -3.70 -3.20
CA GLY A 99 7.99 -5.16 -3.20
C GLY A 99 8.14 -5.80 -1.84
N ARG A 100 8.11 -5.02 -0.77
CA ARG A 100 8.30 -5.56 0.59
C ARG A 100 7.32 -6.68 0.91
N SER A 101 6.08 -6.57 0.47
CA SER A 101 5.06 -7.58 0.74
C SER A 101 5.29 -8.91 0.04
N LEU A 102 6.22 -8.96 -0.92
CA LEU A 102 6.57 -10.21 -1.59
C LEU A 102 7.36 -11.14 -0.68
N GLY A 103 7.96 -10.62 0.37
CA GLY A 103 8.75 -11.39 1.30
C GLY A 103 9.96 -10.60 1.76
N LEU A 104 10.58 -11.06 2.84
CA LEU A 104 11.76 -10.41 3.40
C LEU A 104 13.00 -10.83 2.64
N LYS A 105 13.93 -9.89 2.50
CA LYS A 105 15.23 -10.17 1.92
C LYS A 105 16.11 -10.86 2.95
N ASN A 106 16.86 -11.85 2.49
CA ASN A 106 17.84 -12.53 3.32
C ASN A 106 19.18 -11.82 3.20
N ASN A 107 19.52 -11.07 4.24
CA ASN A 107 20.82 -10.41 4.29
C ASN A 107 21.45 -10.56 5.63
#